data_f121942e99fb960a3e9c8da0c7a1272f
#
_entry.id   f121942e99fb960a3e9c8da0c7a1272f
#
_cell.length_a   1.000
_cell.length_b   1.000
_cell.length_c   1.000
_cell.angle_alpha   90.00
_cell.angle_beta   90.00
_cell.angle_gamma   90.00
#
_symmetry.space_group_name_H-M   'P 1'
#
loop_
_entity.id
_entity.type
_entity.pdbx_description
1 polymer ?
#
loop_
_entity_poly.entity_id
_entity_poly.type
_entity_poly.pdbx_seq_one_letter_code
_entity_poly.pdbx_strand_id
1 'polypeptide(L)'
;MIPLGDDGPVIYVCIPAHNEASTVGVLLWKVRRVLGEFNRDYRIVVHDDGSLDDTRAVLERYRRAVPLTVLESDERIGYSASVEKLLRHVVKEASYPKRDCAVVLQGDFTEDPEDVVGLVRVLEGGADIVAGAIEEGGRPLPRAVRLVRALSRALLRGVIAGAPVSDPLSGLRAYRVIVLKKALRDHPEEESLLESEGWASNVELLGRLAPHARRIAESPLGLRYDLRRRESRFRPWKTFMDLARLRGGTLWSSLGTETA
;
A
#
# COMPACT_ATOMS: atom_id res chain seq x y z
N MET A 1 -26.88 -1.87 -8.55
CA MET A 1 -26.29 -2.56 -7.38
C MET A 1 -25.86 -3.92 -7.89
N ILE A 2 -24.57 -4.17 -8.04
CA ILE A 2 -24.02 -5.50 -8.39
C ILE A 2 -24.15 -6.32 -7.11
N PRO A 3 -24.87 -7.45 -7.08
CA PRO A 3 -24.91 -8.29 -5.89
C PRO A 3 -23.52 -8.84 -5.66
N LEU A 4 -22.87 -8.39 -4.59
CA LEU A 4 -21.65 -9.00 -4.08
C LEU A 4 -22.03 -10.39 -3.61
N GLY A 5 -21.52 -11.42 -4.26
CA GLY A 5 -21.70 -12.79 -3.80
C GLY A 5 -21.08 -12.93 -2.42
N ASP A 6 -21.86 -13.35 -1.43
CA ASP A 6 -21.46 -13.45 -0.02
C ASP A 6 -20.41 -14.53 0.28
N ASP A 7 -19.93 -15.29 -0.74
CA ASP A 7 -19.16 -16.52 -0.54
C ASP A 7 -17.72 -16.51 -1.10
N GLY A 8 -17.25 -15.42 -1.70
CA GLY A 8 -15.93 -15.33 -2.33
C GLY A 8 -14.90 -14.51 -1.53
N PRO A 9 -13.59 -14.69 -1.82
CA PRO A 9 -12.56 -13.80 -1.29
C PRO A 9 -12.67 -12.41 -1.91
N VAL A 10 -12.49 -11.37 -1.10
CA VAL A 10 -12.61 -9.97 -1.49
C VAL A 10 -11.25 -9.32 -1.62
N ILE A 11 -11.06 -8.52 -2.67
CA ILE A 11 -9.91 -7.62 -2.85
C ILE A 11 -10.29 -6.25 -2.31
N TYR A 12 -9.64 -5.79 -1.26
CA TYR A 12 -9.80 -4.45 -0.73
C TYR A 12 -8.72 -3.52 -1.30
N VAL A 13 -9.11 -2.59 -2.16
CA VAL A 13 -8.19 -1.58 -2.70
C VAL A 13 -8.19 -0.37 -1.79
N CYS A 14 -7.11 -0.17 -1.06
CA CYS A 14 -6.90 0.87 -0.06
C CYS A 14 -6.19 2.06 -0.67
N ILE A 15 -6.84 3.24 -0.71
CA ILE A 15 -6.31 4.44 -1.35
C ILE A 15 -6.24 5.58 -0.34
N PRO A 16 -5.06 5.96 0.15
CA PRO A 16 -4.87 7.19 0.89
C PRO A 16 -4.92 8.38 -0.08
N ALA A 17 -5.76 9.37 0.20
CA ALA A 17 -5.97 10.56 -0.65
C ALA A 17 -5.86 11.84 0.18
N HIS A 18 -5.16 12.85 -0.35
CA HIS A 18 -5.15 14.20 0.20
C HIS A 18 -4.92 15.21 -0.93
N ASN A 19 -5.94 16.03 -1.21
CA ASN A 19 -5.94 16.97 -2.33
C ASN A 19 -5.65 16.27 -3.67
N GLU A 20 -6.49 15.30 -4.03
CA GLU A 20 -6.39 14.47 -5.24
C GLU A 20 -7.63 14.62 -6.15
N ALA A 21 -8.36 15.74 -6.09
CA ALA A 21 -9.57 15.98 -6.88
C ALA A 21 -9.37 15.73 -8.38
N SER A 22 -8.16 16.02 -8.91
CA SER A 22 -7.84 15.88 -10.33
C SER A 22 -7.53 14.44 -10.76
N THR A 23 -7.23 13.53 -9.83
CA THR A 23 -6.73 12.18 -10.11
C THR A 23 -7.63 11.07 -9.58
N VAL A 24 -8.22 11.26 -8.39
CA VAL A 24 -8.95 10.22 -7.68
C VAL A 24 -10.13 9.66 -8.48
N GLY A 25 -10.88 10.50 -9.19
CA GLY A 25 -12.02 10.05 -10.02
C GLY A 25 -11.60 9.11 -11.15
N VAL A 26 -10.55 9.49 -11.89
CA VAL A 26 -9.99 8.67 -12.98
C VAL A 26 -9.40 7.37 -12.42
N LEU A 27 -8.74 7.43 -11.25
CA LEU A 27 -8.20 6.27 -10.57
C LEU A 27 -9.30 5.26 -10.21
N LEU A 28 -10.39 5.72 -9.57
CA LEU A 28 -11.55 4.89 -9.21
C LEU A 28 -12.19 4.23 -10.44
N TRP A 29 -12.34 5.00 -11.53
CA TRP A 29 -12.86 4.48 -12.79
C TRP A 29 -11.94 3.37 -13.35
N LYS A 30 -10.62 3.59 -13.34
CA LYS A 30 -9.66 2.61 -13.84
C LYS A 30 -9.62 1.34 -12.96
N VAL A 31 -9.63 1.47 -11.63
CA VAL A 31 -9.73 0.34 -10.70
C VAL A 31 -10.99 -0.48 -10.98
N ARG A 32 -12.15 0.18 -11.14
CA ARG A 32 -13.41 -0.49 -11.49
C ARG A 32 -13.28 -1.30 -12.77
N ARG A 33 -12.69 -0.71 -13.83
CA ARG A 33 -12.52 -1.39 -15.12
C ARG A 33 -11.63 -2.62 -14.99
N VAL A 34 -10.46 -2.45 -14.40
CA VAL A 34 -9.45 -3.50 -14.25
C VAL A 34 -9.98 -4.68 -13.42
N LEU A 35 -10.57 -4.40 -12.26
CA LEU A 35 -11.06 -5.46 -11.38
C LEU A 35 -12.38 -6.08 -11.87
N GLY A 36 -13.20 -5.33 -12.61
CA GLY A 36 -14.36 -5.87 -13.30
C GLY A 36 -13.98 -6.88 -14.38
N GLU A 37 -12.92 -6.62 -15.15
CA GLU A 37 -12.36 -7.54 -16.14
C GLU A 37 -11.66 -8.75 -15.48
N PHE A 38 -11.08 -8.56 -14.30
CA PHE A 38 -10.42 -9.64 -13.54
C PHE A 38 -11.39 -10.64 -12.93
N ASN A 39 -12.70 -10.29 -12.85
CA ASN A 39 -13.77 -11.14 -12.34
C ASN A 39 -13.50 -11.67 -10.92
N ARG A 40 -13.20 -10.77 -10.01
CA ARG A 40 -13.06 -11.00 -8.56
C ARG A 40 -13.89 -9.98 -7.81
N ASP A 41 -14.45 -10.39 -6.69
CA ASP A 41 -15.12 -9.47 -5.78
C ASP A 41 -14.11 -8.47 -5.23
N TYR A 42 -14.47 -7.19 -5.26
CA TYR A 42 -13.62 -6.13 -4.76
C TYR A 42 -14.40 -5.05 -4.04
N ARG A 43 -13.74 -4.38 -3.14
CA ARG A 43 -14.20 -3.16 -2.48
C ARG A 43 -13.09 -2.11 -2.55
N ILE A 44 -13.45 -0.87 -2.76
CA ILE A 44 -12.51 0.26 -2.72
C ILE A 44 -12.72 0.97 -1.39
N VAL A 45 -11.64 1.16 -0.65
CA VAL A 45 -11.65 1.94 0.60
C VAL A 45 -10.71 3.12 0.41
N VAL A 46 -11.26 4.33 0.41
CA VAL A 46 -10.49 5.57 0.30
C VAL A 46 -10.47 6.24 1.66
N HIS A 47 -9.32 6.70 2.10
CA HIS A 47 -9.21 7.62 3.23
C HIS A 47 -8.93 9.02 2.71
N ASP A 48 -9.88 9.93 2.92
CA ASP A 48 -9.71 11.37 2.68
C ASP A 48 -9.02 12.00 3.91
N ASP A 49 -7.74 12.27 3.76
CA ASP A 49 -6.85 12.78 4.80
C ASP A 49 -6.96 14.32 4.92
N GLY A 50 -8.16 14.81 5.28
CA GLY A 50 -8.41 16.23 5.47
C GLY A 50 -8.16 17.06 4.22
N SER A 51 -8.72 16.65 3.06
CA SER A 51 -8.57 17.40 1.80
C SER A 51 -9.27 18.76 1.87
N LEU A 52 -8.61 19.77 1.31
CA LEU A 52 -9.11 21.16 1.21
C LEU A 52 -9.62 21.50 -0.20
N ASP A 53 -9.42 20.61 -1.17
CA ASP A 53 -9.93 20.73 -2.54
C ASP A 53 -11.22 19.92 -2.74
N ASP A 54 -11.67 19.78 -3.98
CA ASP A 54 -12.89 19.06 -4.32
C ASP A 54 -12.78 17.53 -4.22
N THR A 55 -11.74 16.96 -3.60
CA THR A 55 -11.53 15.51 -3.47
C THR A 55 -12.75 14.83 -2.87
N ARG A 56 -13.29 15.35 -1.75
CA ARG A 56 -14.48 14.81 -1.07
C ARG A 56 -15.71 14.82 -2.00
N ALA A 57 -15.92 15.90 -2.72
CA ALA A 57 -17.05 16.02 -3.67
C ALA A 57 -16.91 15.02 -4.84
N VAL A 58 -15.70 14.76 -5.32
CA VAL A 58 -15.43 13.74 -6.34
C VAL A 58 -15.74 12.35 -5.79
N LEU A 59 -15.24 12.00 -4.61
CA LEU A 59 -15.47 10.70 -3.98
C LEU A 59 -16.96 10.42 -3.80
N GLU A 60 -17.74 11.42 -3.35
CA GLU A 60 -19.19 11.25 -3.13
C GLU A 60 -19.93 10.91 -4.44
N ARG A 61 -19.54 11.50 -5.58
CA ARG A 61 -20.13 11.16 -6.89
C ARG A 61 -19.87 9.70 -7.28
N TYR A 62 -18.71 9.13 -6.89
CA TYR A 62 -18.35 7.76 -7.24
C TYR A 62 -18.96 6.70 -6.32
N ARG A 63 -19.45 7.04 -5.12
CA ARG A 63 -20.11 6.09 -4.19
C ARG A 63 -21.26 5.30 -4.84
N ARG A 64 -21.93 5.88 -5.84
CA ARG A 64 -23.02 5.21 -6.58
C ARG A 64 -22.55 4.38 -7.77
N ALA A 65 -21.32 4.58 -8.20
CA ALA A 65 -20.79 3.98 -9.42
C ALA A 65 -19.86 2.77 -9.15
N VAL A 66 -19.26 2.72 -7.97
CA VAL A 66 -18.31 1.66 -7.56
C VAL A 66 -18.58 1.25 -6.10
N PRO A 67 -18.17 0.04 -5.67
CA PRO A 67 -18.29 -0.40 -4.28
C PRO A 67 -17.26 0.35 -3.40
N LEU A 68 -17.57 1.61 -3.07
CA LEU A 68 -16.68 2.57 -2.42
C LEU A 68 -17.11 2.85 -0.98
N THR A 69 -16.17 2.64 -0.06
CA THR A 69 -16.22 3.16 1.31
C THR A 69 -15.25 4.33 1.43
N VAL A 70 -15.70 5.45 1.99
CA VAL A 70 -14.84 6.61 2.26
C VAL A 70 -14.73 6.80 3.76
N LEU A 71 -13.50 6.73 4.26
CA LEU A 71 -13.12 7.13 5.60
C LEU A 71 -12.65 8.58 5.53
N GLU A 72 -13.05 9.40 6.48
CA GLU A 72 -12.73 10.81 6.46
C GLU A 72 -11.97 11.21 7.74
N SER A 73 -11.10 12.19 7.61
CA SER A 73 -10.53 12.94 8.72
C SER A 73 -10.79 14.43 8.51
N ASP A 74 -11.10 15.14 9.59
CA ASP A 74 -11.34 16.58 9.53
C ASP A 74 -10.03 17.34 9.31
N GLU A 75 -8.95 16.81 9.88
CA GLU A 75 -7.60 17.34 9.71
C GLU A 75 -6.67 16.31 9.08
N ARG A 76 -5.59 16.80 8.51
CA ARG A 76 -4.57 15.95 7.90
C ARG A 76 -3.78 15.18 8.95
N ILE A 77 -3.86 13.85 8.92
CA ILE A 77 -3.13 12.94 9.82
C ILE A 77 -1.86 12.35 9.19
N GLY A 78 -1.66 12.50 7.90
CA GLY A 78 -0.48 12.01 7.16
C GLY A 78 -0.66 10.67 6.48
N TYR A 79 0.33 10.32 5.62
CA TYR A 79 0.25 9.13 4.76
C TYR A 79 0.24 7.83 5.57
N SER A 80 1.14 7.68 6.53
CA SER A 80 1.29 6.49 7.35
C SER A 80 0.04 6.19 8.17
N ALA A 81 -0.48 7.21 8.87
CA ALA A 81 -1.72 7.09 9.65
C ALA A 81 -2.93 6.80 8.74
N SER A 82 -2.96 7.38 7.51
CA SER A 82 -3.99 7.09 6.51
C SER A 82 -3.95 5.64 6.06
N VAL A 83 -2.76 5.10 5.76
CA VAL A 83 -2.59 3.68 5.38
C VAL A 83 -2.98 2.78 6.53
N GLU A 84 -2.54 3.07 7.75
CA GLU A 84 -2.91 2.29 8.93
C GLU A 84 -4.41 2.26 9.16
N LYS A 85 -5.09 3.42 9.08
CA LYS A 85 -6.55 3.53 9.23
C LYS A 85 -7.30 2.68 8.19
N LEU A 86 -6.82 2.68 6.94
CA LEU A 86 -7.35 1.84 5.86
C LEU A 86 -7.18 0.35 6.18
N LEU A 87 -5.97 -0.08 6.58
CA LEU A 87 -5.70 -1.48 6.88
C LEU A 87 -6.45 -1.98 8.12
N ARG A 88 -6.59 -1.16 9.16
CA ARG A 88 -7.42 -1.48 10.33
C ARG A 88 -8.90 -1.63 9.95
N HIS A 89 -9.41 -0.77 9.07
CA HIS A 89 -10.78 -0.89 8.55
C HIS A 89 -10.96 -2.21 7.79
N VAL A 90 -10.04 -2.58 6.90
CA VAL A 90 -10.11 -3.85 6.16
C VAL A 90 -10.10 -5.06 7.10
N VAL A 91 -9.29 -5.04 8.15
CA VAL A 91 -9.25 -6.15 9.14
C VAL A 91 -10.58 -6.31 9.88
N LYS A 92 -11.32 -5.21 10.12
CA LYS A 92 -12.66 -5.26 10.73
C LYS A 92 -13.74 -5.78 9.78
N GLU A 93 -13.64 -5.41 8.48
CA GLU A 93 -14.64 -5.75 7.45
C GLU A 93 -14.46 -7.14 6.85
N ALA A 94 -13.24 -7.68 6.82
CA ALA A 94 -12.91 -8.91 6.12
C ALA A 94 -13.55 -10.15 6.75
N SER A 95 -14.38 -10.84 5.98
CA SER A 95 -15.06 -12.06 6.42
C SER A 95 -14.17 -13.30 6.34
N TYR A 96 -13.25 -13.32 5.37
CA TYR A 96 -12.35 -14.46 5.11
C TYR A 96 -10.87 -14.06 5.18
N PRO A 97 -10.30 -13.71 6.36
CA PRO A 97 -8.95 -13.14 6.48
C PRO A 97 -7.82 -13.97 5.86
N LYS A 98 -8.02 -15.29 5.73
CA LYS A 98 -7.04 -16.19 5.08
C LYS A 98 -7.12 -16.16 3.55
N ARG A 99 -8.17 -15.61 2.98
CA ARG A 99 -8.44 -15.57 1.53
C ARG A 99 -8.53 -14.14 1.01
N ASP A 100 -9.08 -13.24 1.82
CA ASP A 100 -9.19 -11.81 1.50
C ASP A 100 -7.80 -11.15 1.47
N CYS A 101 -7.68 -10.12 0.65
CA CYS A 101 -6.46 -9.33 0.56
C CYS A 101 -6.72 -7.82 0.55
N ALA A 102 -5.78 -7.06 1.12
CA ALA A 102 -5.71 -5.62 1.01
C ALA A 102 -4.60 -5.24 0.02
N VAL A 103 -4.89 -4.33 -0.90
CA VAL A 103 -3.91 -3.76 -1.83
C VAL A 103 -3.83 -2.26 -1.57
N VAL A 104 -2.67 -1.76 -1.18
CA VAL A 104 -2.44 -0.32 -1.02
C VAL A 104 -2.04 0.26 -2.38
N LEU A 105 -2.75 1.30 -2.82
CA LEU A 105 -2.55 1.98 -4.10
C LEU A 105 -2.57 3.49 -3.86
N GLN A 106 -1.58 4.22 -4.39
CA GLN A 106 -1.50 5.68 -4.18
C GLN A 106 -2.57 6.44 -4.99
N GLY A 107 -3.15 7.49 -4.38
CA GLY A 107 -4.21 8.31 -5.00
C GLY A 107 -3.74 9.21 -6.14
N ASP A 108 -2.42 9.42 -6.31
CA ASP A 108 -1.83 10.34 -7.28
C ASP A 108 -1.59 9.75 -8.69
N PHE A 109 -2.08 8.54 -8.95
CA PHE A 109 -1.92 7.83 -10.22
C PHE A 109 -0.47 7.50 -10.61
N THR A 110 0.48 7.56 -9.69
CA THR A 110 1.88 7.16 -9.95
C THR A 110 1.99 5.64 -10.17
N GLU A 111 1.12 4.87 -9.53
CA GLU A 111 1.01 3.42 -9.64
C GLU A 111 -0.16 3.07 -10.57
N ASP A 112 0.04 2.08 -11.45
CA ASP A 112 -0.99 1.67 -12.39
C ASP A 112 -1.94 0.65 -11.76
N PRO A 113 -3.27 0.87 -11.73
CA PRO A 113 -4.22 -0.13 -11.28
C PRO A 113 -4.14 -1.48 -12.01
N GLU A 114 -3.59 -1.53 -13.23
CA GLU A 114 -3.38 -2.80 -13.95
C GLU A 114 -2.39 -3.73 -13.23
N ASP A 115 -1.42 -3.15 -12.52
CA ASP A 115 -0.43 -3.92 -11.74
C ASP A 115 -1.06 -4.65 -10.54
N VAL A 116 -2.23 -4.19 -10.05
CA VAL A 116 -2.98 -4.84 -8.97
C VAL A 116 -3.30 -6.30 -9.29
N VAL A 117 -3.65 -6.59 -10.54
CA VAL A 117 -3.96 -7.96 -10.98
C VAL A 117 -2.75 -8.89 -10.82
N GLY A 118 -1.56 -8.40 -11.17
CA GLY A 118 -0.32 -9.14 -11.00
C GLY A 118 -0.04 -9.49 -9.55
N LEU A 119 -0.17 -8.49 -8.65
CA LEU A 119 0.03 -8.71 -7.21
C LEU A 119 -0.96 -9.73 -6.64
N VAL A 120 -2.25 -9.61 -6.99
CA VAL A 120 -3.29 -10.52 -6.50
C VAL A 120 -3.06 -11.95 -6.99
N ARG A 121 -2.66 -12.15 -8.24
CA ARG A 121 -2.34 -13.50 -8.77
C ARG A 121 -1.19 -14.16 -8.01
N VAL A 122 -0.13 -13.41 -7.70
CA VAL A 122 1.01 -13.91 -6.91
C VAL A 122 0.57 -14.25 -5.48
N LEU A 123 -0.32 -13.44 -4.90
CA LEU A 123 -0.87 -13.68 -3.58
C LEU A 123 -1.79 -14.92 -3.58
N GLU A 124 -2.66 -15.09 -4.58
CA GLU A 124 -3.47 -16.29 -4.77
C GLU A 124 -2.58 -17.54 -4.97
N GLY A 125 -1.41 -17.40 -5.60
CA GLY A 125 -0.37 -18.43 -5.74
C GLY A 125 0.36 -18.79 -4.44
N GLY A 126 -0.12 -18.29 -3.29
CA GLY A 126 0.35 -18.72 -1.96
C GLY A 126 1.31 -17.76 -1.26
N ALA A 127 1.53 -16.55 -1.80
CA ALA A 127 2.22 -15.51 -1.06
C ALA A 127 1.29 -14.90 0.01
N ASP A 128 1.88 -14.41 1.09
CA ASP A 128 1.19 -13.70 2.17
C ASP A 128 1.36 -12.18 2.06
N ILE A 129 2.50 -11.74 1.51
CA ILE A 129 2.79 -10.34 1.14
C ILE A 129 3.36 -10.34 -0.28
N VAL A 130 2.89 -9.44 -1.13
CA VAL A 130 3.45 -9.22 -2.47
C VAL A 130 3.81 -7.75 -2.63
N ALA A 131 5.09 -7.47 -2.84
CA ALA A 131 5.59 -6.12 -3.10
C ALA A 131 5.68 -5.86 -4.60
N GLY A 132 5.30 -4.66 -5.03
CA GLY A 132 5.55 -4.23 -6.38
C GLY A 132 7.04 -3.92 -6.59
N ALA A 133 7.65 -4.53 -7.59
CA ALA A 133 9.05 -4.32 -7.96
C ALA A 133 9.13 -3.59 -9.30
N ILE A 134 9.91 -2.52 -9.37
CA ILE A 134 10.09 -1.77 -10.61
C ILE A 134 10.86 -2.63 -11.61
N GLU A 135 10.32 -2.82 -12.80
CA GLU A 135 11.01 -3.52 -13.89
C GLU A 135 12.27 -2.77 -14.34
N GLU A 136 13.37 -3.51 -14.48
CA GLU A 136 14.59 -3.01 -15.14
C GLU A 136 14.30 -2.78 -16.61
N GLY A 137 14.57 -1.54 -17.09
CA GLY A 137 14.25 -1.15 -18.48
C GLY A 137 12.86 -0.56 -18.68
N GLY A 138 12.07 -0.41 -17.61
CA GLY A 138 10.79 0.31 -17.61
C GLY A 138 10.94 1.82 -17.85
N ARG A 139 9.86 2.56 -17.67
CA ARG A 139 9.85 4.01 -17.88
C ARG A 139 10.88 4.74 -17.01
N PRO A 140 11.53 5.78 -17.54
CA PRO A 140 12.60 6.48 -16.82
C PRO A 140 12.06 7.17 -15.56
N LEU A 141 12.65 6.84 -14.42
CA LEU A 141 12.38 7.50 -13.14
C LEU A 141 13.12 8.84 -13.02
N PRO A 142 12.56 9.83 -12.33
CA PRO A 142 13.29 11.04 -11.96
C PRO A 142 14.63 10.70 -11.27
N ARG A 143 15.69 11.45 -11.59
CA ARG A 143 17.05 11.18 -11.06
C ARG A 143 17.11 11.10 -9.53
N ALA A 144 16.40 12.00 -8.84
CA ALA A 144 16.34 12.01 -7.38
C ALA A 144 15.67 10.73 -6.82
N VAL A 145 14.59 10.27 -7.43
CA VAL A 145 13.89 9.04 -7.06
C VAL A 145 14.79 7.83 -7.23
N ARG A 146 15.48 7.74 -8.37
CA ARG A 146 16.43 6.66 -8.67
C ARG A 146 17.58 6.61 -7.67
N LEU A 147 18.16 7.78 -7.34
CA LEU A 147 19.24 7.88 -6.37
C LEU A 147 18.79 7.40 -4.98
N VAL A 148 17.65 7.89 -4.49
CA VAL A 148 17.15 7.48 -3.16
C VAL A 148 16.82 6.00 -3.11
N ARG A 149 16.24 5.42 -4.17
CA ARG A 149 16.01 3.97 -4.24
C ARG A 149 17.30 3.15 -4.24
N ALA A 150 18.34 3.60 -4.94
CA ALA A 150 19.65 2.96 -4.91
C ALA A 150 20.30 3.03 -3.52
N LEU A 151 20.27 4.20 -2.89
CA LEU A 151 20.81 4.40 -1.54
C LEU A 151 20.03 3.61 -0.49
N SER A 152 18.68 3.57 -0.57
CA SER A 152 17.87 2.80 0.37
C SER A 152 18.12 1.30 0.26
N ARG A 153 18.27 0.76 -0.96
CA ARG A 153 18.68 -0.65 -1.15
C ARG A 153 20.01 -0.95 -0.48
N ALA A 154 21.01 -0.07 -0.63
CA ALA A 154 22.30 -0.23 -0.01
C ALA A 154 22.22 -0.13 1.53
N LEU A 155 21.47 0.87 2.04
CA LEU A 155 21.29 1.11 3.47
C LEU A 155 20.54 -0.03 4.17
N LEU A 156 19.53 -0.58 3.50
CA LEU A 156 18.66 -1.63 4.05
C LEU A 156 19.15 -3.05 3.73
N ARG A 157 20.27 -3.17 3.00
CA ARG A 157 20.89 -4.48 2.72
C ARG A 157 21.26 -5.17 4.04
N GLY A 158 20.76 -6.39 4.25
CA GLY A 158 20.92 -7.13 5.50
C GLY A 158 19.86 -6.84 6.57
N VAL A 159 19.19 -5.70 6.50
CA VAL A 159 18.07 -5.36 7.39
C VAL A 159 16.79 -6.05 6.93
N ILE A 160 16.63 -6.20 5.61
CA ILE A 160 15.48 -6.86 4.96
C ILE A 160 15.82 -8.34 4.64
N ALA A 161 16.81 -8.91 5.30
CA ALA A 161 17.27 -10.27 5.01
C ALA A 161 16.18 -11.35 5.12
N GLY A 162 15.14 -11.11 5.92
CA GLY A 162 13.95 -11.97 6.02
C GLY A 162 12.86 -11.67 4.99
N ALA A 163 12.97 -10.58 4.20
CA ALA A 163 12.01 -10.22 3.17
C ALA A 163 12.76 -9.95 1.86
N PRO A 164 12.80 -10.89 0.91
CA PRO A 164 13.50 -10.75 -0.36
C PRO A 164 12.75 -9.78 -1.28
N VAL A 165 12.84 -8.47 -0.99
CA VAL A 165 12.18 -7.40 -1.73
C VAL A 165 13.23 -6.49 -2.34
N SER A 166 13.22 -6.35 -3.67
CA SER A 166 14.17 -5.54 -4.42
C SER A 166 13.90 -4.04 -4.28
N ASP A 167 12.63 -3.66 -4.03
CA ASP A 167 12.19 -2.29 -3.83
C ASP A 167 11.38 -2.10 -2.54
N PRO A 168 12.05 -1.93 -1.40
CA PRO A 168 11.38 -1.77 -0.11
C PRO A 168 10.61 -0.45 0.03
N LEU A 169 10.84 0.54 -0.86
CA LEU A 169 10.14 1.83 -0.84
C LEU A 169 8.81 1.81 -1.63
N SER A 170 8.55 0.75 -2.39
CA SER A 170 7.30 0.64 -3.15
C SER A 170 6.08 0.72 -2.22
N GLY A 171 5.11 1.59 -2.57
CA GLY A 171 3.83 1.71 -1.87
C GLY A 171 2.82 0.68 -2.35
N LEU A 172 2.88 0.31 -3.63
CA LEU A 172 1.97 -0.67 -4.22
C LEU A 172 2.30 -2.08 -3.72
N ARG A 173 1.48 -2.58 -2.82
CA ARG A 173 1.63 -3.90 -2.21
C ARG A 173 0.29 -4.55 -1.94
N ALA A 174 0.28 -5.88 -2.05
CA ALA A 174 -0.84 -6.71 -1.62
C ALA A 174 -0.49 -7.48 -0.34
N TYR A 175 -1.43 -7.52 0.59
CA TYR A 175 -1.31 -8.19 1.89
C TYR A 175 -2.47 -9.14 2.08
N ARG A 176 -2.21 -10.38 2.46
CA ARG A 176 -3.25 -11.28 2.95
C ARG A 176 -3.77 -10.75 4.28
N VAL A 177 -5.08 -10.60 4.43
CA VAL A 177 -5.68 -9.94 5.60
C VAL A 177 -5.30 -10.63 6.91
N ILE A 178 -5.08 -11.94 6.91
CA ILE A 178 -4.66 -12.66 8.13
C ILE A 178 -3.30 -12.18 8.66
N VAL A 179 -2.38 -11.70 7.78
CA VAL A 179 -1.10 -11.12 8.19
C VAL A 179 -1.33 -9.80 8.90
N LEU A 180 -2.16 -8.93 8.32
CA LEU A 180 -2.56 -7.67 8.93
C LEU A 180 -3.23 -7.88 10.29
N LYS A 181 -4.16 -8.84 10.36
CA LYS A 181 -4.89 -9.16 11.60
C LYS A 181 -3.95 -9.63 12.71
N LYS A 182 -2.91 -10.40 12.39
CA LYS A 182 -1.92 -10.83 13.38
C LYS A 182 -1.08 -9.65 13.88
N ALA A 183 -0.52 -8.85 12.98
CA ALA A 183 0.31 -7.70 13.35
C ALA A 183 -0.48 -6.66 14.15
N LEU A 184 -1.73 -6.35 13.75
CA LEU A 184 -2.58 -5.38 14.44
C LEU A 184 -3.11 -5.86 15.79
N ARG A 185 -3.15 -7.19 16.04
CA ARG A 185 -3.45 -7.72 17.36
C ARG A 185 -2.37 -7.38 18.37
N ASP A 186 -1.13 -7.36 17.91
CA ASP A 186 0.03 -7.04 18.75
C ASP A 186 0.25 -5.51 18.89
N HIS A 187 -0.54 -4.70 18.15
CA HIS A 187 -0.58 -3.23 18.21
C HIS A 187 -2.05 -2.75 18.30
N PRO A 188 -2.58 -2.55 19.50
CA PRO A 188 -3.95 -2.08 19.71
C PRO A 188 -4.21 -0.70 19.07
N GLU A 189 -5.48 -0.26 19.05
CA GLU A 189 -5.86 0.98 18.33
C GLU A 189 -5.26 2.25 18.93
N GLU A 190 -4.93 2.22 20.20
CA GLU A 190 -4.32 3.35 20.93
C GLU A 190 -2.83 3.52 20.60
N GLU A 191 -2.20 2.48 20.02
CA GLU A 191 -0.80 2.49 19.61
C GLU A 191 -0.69 2.55 18.09
N SER A 192 0.10 3.50 17.59
CA SER A 192 0.39 3.59 16.15
C SER A 192 1.27 2.42 15.72
N LEU A 193 0.85 1.73 14.66
CA LEU A 193 1.67 0.70 14.02
C LEU A 193 2.86 1.32 13.28
N LEU A 194 2.70 2.55 12.76
CA LEU A 194 3.68 3.23 11.93
C LEU A 194 4.09 4.56 12.55
N GLU A 195 5.38 4.71 12.81
CA GLU A 195 5.98 5.96 13.35
C GLU A 195 6.62 6.82 12.25
N SER A 196 7.05 6.19 11.15
CA SER A 196 7.68 6.86 10.03
C SER A 196 6.65 7.46 9.07
N GLU A 197 7.06 8.46 8.29
CA GLU A 197 6.24 9.12 7.29
C GLU A 197 6.69 8.88 5.85
N GLY A 198 5.75 8.98 4.91
CA GLY A 198 6.03 8.87 3.48
C GLY A 198 6.59 7.51 3.07
N TRP A 199 7.67 7.48 2.30
CA TRP A 199 8.23 6.23 1.78
C TRP A 199 8.89 5.36 2.85
N ALA A 200 9.37 5.96 3.94
CA ALA A 200 9.94 5.21 5.05
C ALA A 200 8.88 4.35 5.75
N SER A 201 7.63 4.80 5.81
CA SER A 201 6.54 4.01 6.39
C SER A 201 6.24 2.72 5.60
N ASN A 202 6.52 2.70 4.29
CA ASN A 202 6.37 1.47 3.50
C ASN A 202 7.41 0.40 3.91
N VAL A 203 8.63 0.85 4.26
CA VAL A 203 9.68 -0.04 4.79
C VAL A 203 9.31 -0.53 6.18
N GLU A 204 8.86 0.39 7.04
CA GLU A 204 8.41 0.07 8.39
C GLU A 204 7.24 -0.93 8.38
N LEU A 205 6.21 -0.67 7.56
CA LEU A 205 5.07 -1.56 7.41
C LEU A 205 5.51 -2.97 6.97
N LEU A 206 6.44 -3.06 6.01
CA LEU A 206 6.99 -4.35 5.62
C LEU A 206 7.67 -5.05 6.79
N GLY A 207 8.49 -4.33 7.56
CA GLY A 207 9.18 -4.87 8.74
C GLY A 207 8.23 -5.35 9.83
N ARG A 208 7.17 -4.58 10.11
CA ARG A 208 6.14 -4.95 11.09
C ARG A 208 5.32 -6.18 10.66
N LEU A 209 5.11 -6.36 9.36
CA LEU A 209 4.28 -7.44 8.82
C LEU A 209 5.07 -8.72 8.49
N ALA A 210 6.34 -8.61 8.12
CA ALA A 210 7.18 -9.73 7.70
C ALA A 210 7.20 -10.91 8.70
N PRO A 211 7.29 -10.70 10.04
CA PRO A 211 7.27 -11.79 11.02
C PRO A 211 5.98 -12.62 11.01
N HIS A 212 4.89 -12.06 10.51
CA HIS A 212 3.58 -12.72 10.45
C HIS A 212 3.30 -13.41 9.11
N ALA A 213 4.19 -13.21 8.11
CA ALA A 213 4.09 -13.79 6.78
C ALA A 213 4.98 -15.03 6.64
N ARG A 214 4.47 -16.07 5.98
CA ARG A 214 5.24 -17.28 5.66
C ARG A 214 5.99 -17.15 4.34
N ARG A 215 5.42 -16.38 3.39
CA ARG A 215 6.00 -16.15 2.07
C ARG A 215 5.79 -14.71 1.64
N ILE A 216 6.90 -14.04 1.36
CA ILE A 216 6.95 -12.72 0.76
C ILE A 216 7.45 -12.89 -0.69
N ALA A 217 6.79 -12.23 -1.64
CA ALA A 217 7.11 -12.31 -3.05
C ALA A 217 7.05 -10.93 -3.70
N GLU A 218 7.48 -10.84 -4.94
CA GLU A 218 7.40 -9.62 -5.76
C GLU A 218 6.55 -9.85 -7.01
N SER A 219 5.98 -8.76 -7.51
CA SER A 219 5.34 -8.68 -8.82
C SER A 219 5.89 -7.46 -9.55
N PRO A 220 6.21 -7.57 -10.85
CA PRO A 220 6.69 -6.44 -11.63
C PRO A 220 5.63 -5.33 -11.68
N LEU A 221 6.08 -4.08 -11.67
CA LEU A 221 5.22 -2.91 -11.84
C LEU A 221 5.86 -1.84 -12.72
N GLY A 222 5.00 -1.09 -13.42
CA GLY A 222 5.35 0.03 -14.25
C GLY A 222 4.93 1.36 -13.62
N LEU A 223 5.86 2.10 -13.01
CA LEU A 223 5.54 3.41 -12.44
C LEU A 223 5.23 4.45 -13.52
N ARG A 224 4.17 5.24 -13.29
CA ARG A 224 3.62 6.24 -14.21
C ARG A 224 3.92 7.68 -13.75
N TYR A 225 5.19 8.02 -13.51
CA TYR A 225 5.58 9.39 -13.17
C TYR A 225 5.23 10.41 -14.27
N ASP A 226 5.03 9.95 -15.51
CA ASP A 226 4.58 10.75 -16.65
C ASP A 226 3.16 11.30 -16.51
N LEU A 227 2.30 10.62 -15.74
CA LEU A 227 0.91 11.02 -15.53
C LEU A 227 0.70 11.91 -14.30
N ARG A 228 1.71 12.07 -13.49
CA ARG A 228 1.63 12.84 -12.26
C ARG A 228 1.42 14.33 -12.55
N ARG A 229 0.28 14.87 -12.14
CA ARG A 229 -0.07 16.28 -12.39
C ARG A 229 0.43 17.26 -11.34
N ARG A 230 0.88 16.79 -10.19
CA ARG A 230 1.39 17.63 -9.10
C ARG A 230 2.85 17.38 -8.81
N GLU A 231 3.52 18.37 -8.19
CA GLU A 231 4.86 18.20 -7.69
C GLU A 231 4.97 17.07 -6.65
N SER A 232 6.10 16.40 -6.67
CA SER A 232 6.38 15.32 -5.71
C SER A 232 6.45 15.88 -4.29
N ARG A 233 5.63 15.35 -3.37
CA ARG A 233 5.80 15.59 -1.92
C ARG A 233 7.02 14.84 -1.35
N PHE A 234 7.75 14.15 -2.20
CA PHE A 234 8.94 13.41 -1.83
C PHE A 234 10.03 14.34 -1.32
N ARG A 235 10.51 14.10 -0.11
CA ARG A 235 11.61 14.82 0.56
C ARG A 235 12.79 13.87 0.72
N PRO A 236 13.77 13.87 -0.22
CA PRO A 236 14.85 12.88 -0.26
C PRO A 236 15.63 12.78 1.04
N TRP A 237 16.01 13.92 1.61
CA TRP A 237 16.80 13.97 2.84
C TRP A 237 16.03 13.45 4.06
N LYS A 238 14.75 13.85 4.21
CA LYS A 238 13.91 13.33 5.31
C LYS A 238 13.74 11.84 5.21
N THR A 239 13.42 11.33 4.01
CA THR A 239 13.29 9.88 3.77
C THR A 239 14.57 9.14 4.14
N PHE A 240 15.75 9.66 3.76
CA PHE A 240 17.02 9.04 4.10
C PHE A 240 17.26 8.99 5.61
N MET A 241 16.98 10.08 6.33
CA MET A 241 17.11 10.12 7.79
C MET A 241 16.16 9.16 8.49
N ASP A 242 14.90 9.08 8.04
CA ASP A 242 13.91 8.16 8.60
C ASP A 242 14.32 6.69 8.35
N LEU A 243 14.84 6.37 7.17
CA LEU A 243 15.40 5.04 6.86
C LEU A 243 16.63 4.70 7.71
N ALA A 244 17.50 5.66 7.99
CA ALA A 244 18.65 5.46 8.85
C ALA A 244 18.23 5.18 10.31
N ARG A 245 17.18 5.84 10.79
CA ARG A 245 16.58 5.57 12.12
C ARG A 245 15.97 4.17 12.17
N LEU A 246 15.23 3.76 11.15
CA LEU A 246 14.66 2.42 11.06
C LEU A 246 15.76 1.33 11.10
N ARG A 247 16.91 1.56 10.46
CA ARG A 247 18.05 0.64 10.51
C ARG A 247 18.61 0.46 11.92
N GLY A 248 18.63 1.52 12.73
CA GLY A 248 19.12 1.51 14.11
C GLY A 248 18.13 0.97 15.14
N GLY A 249 16.87 0.79 14.76
CA GLY A 249 15.79 0.36 15.66
C GLY A 249 15.65 -1.15 15.79
N THR A 250 14.88 -1.57 16.80
CA THR A 250 14.60 -2.98 17.15
C THR A 250 13.71 -3.72 16.15
N LEU A 251 13.14 -3.03 15.16
CA LEU A 251 12.23 -3.60 14.15
C LEU A 251 12.76 -4.87 13.46
N TRP A 252 14.06 -5.02 13.37
CA TRP A 252 14.75 -6.05 12.61
C TRP A 252 15.53 -7.04 13.47
N SER A 253 15.69 -6.78 14.76
CA SER A 253 16.41 -7.66 15.68
C SER A 253 15.69 -8.98 15.94
N SER A 254 14.38 -9.02 15.73
CA SER A 254 13.56 -10.23 15.92
C SER A 254 13.59 -11.21 14.73
N LEU A 255 14.05 -10.79 13.54
CA LEU A 255 14.12 -11.64 12.35
C LEU A 255 15.42 -12.45 12.24
N GLY A 256 16.44 -12.15 13.06
CA GLY A 256 17.78 -12.77 12.98
C GLY A 256 18.04 -13.92 13.94
N THR A 257 17.12 -14.29 14.82
CA THR A 257 17.39 -15.24 15.92
C THR A 257 16.74 -16.62 15.78
N GLU A 258 15.99 -16.90 14.71
CA GLU A 258 15.38 -18.24 14.53
C GLU A 258 15.95 -19.07 13.36
N THR A 259 17.14 -18.75 12.86
CA THR A 259 17.86 -19.61 11.90
C THR A 259 19.25 -19.91 12.43
N ALA A 260 19.31 -20.79 13.43
CA ALA A 260 20.51 -21.55 13.81
C ALA A 260 20.09 -22.99 14.10
#